data_0ab9ba2196dcfcb255333ea6254154e2
#
_entry.id   0ab9ba2196dcfcb255333ea6254154e2
#
_cell.length_a   1.000
_cell.length_b   1.000
_cell.length_c   1.000
_cell.angle_alpha   90.00
_cell.angle_beta   90.00
_cell.angle_gamma   90.00
#
_symmetry.space_group_name_H-M   'P 1'
#
loop_
_entity.id
_entity.type
_entity.pdbx_description
1 polymer ?
#
loop_
_entity_poly.entity_id
_entity_poly.type
_entity_poly.pdbx_seq_one_letter_code
_entity_poly.pdbx_strand_id
1 'polypeptide(L)'
;MILLNRLYSRYPNLKDILHNSGWLFFDRIFRMGMGMFLGVWIARYLGPDSYGKLNYVIAYIALIGSFTNLGLDGVVVRELIKEKTQRQEIISTSFLLQLIAGVFAYGGAILLIPILRPDESDLFWMVFLVGLTLIFRAVGVIKYWYEAQVLSKYFVWLENGLFFVFSGIRILLILNGFGVFAFIWVGLIESFISLFGYSLLYKYHNGSLSVLHANWRRARTLLRDSWMLLLSGLAVIVYMRIDQIMIGQMMGDEAVGVYTAAVKISEVWYFIPMTIASSIFPAILKAKEFSQKLYLERLSLLHSFMFLLALIIAIPMTFLSDPIIRMFFGEKFSEAGAVLAIHIWAGIFVFLGVASSRYYLTENLPKGELYKSISGCLTNIILNYFLIPYYGIKGAAIATVISQFVASTLFNLLLKRTREIFFIQLESIFFWRMFSRLNQLRNRLLKDG
;
A
#
# COMPACT_ATOMS: atom_id res chain seq x y z
N MET A 1 -19.08 26.93 10.58
CA MET A 1 -19.42 27.54 9.28
C MET A 1 -18.64 28.84 9.01
N ILE A 2 -18.60 29.81 9.91
CA ILE A 2 -17.90 31.11 9.74
C ILE A 2 -16.36 30.95 9.57
N LEU A 3 -15.72 30.07 10.31
CA LEU A 3 -14.28 29.77 10.20
C LEU A 3 -13.91 29.12 8.83
N LEU A 4 -14.75 28.22 8.33
CA LEU A 4 -14.58 27.61 7.02
C LEU A 4 -14.71 28.63 5.87
N ASN A 5 -15.67 29.53 5.95
CA ASN A 5 -15.84 30.60 4.96
C ASN A 5 -14.66 31.58 4.95
N ARG A 6 -14.06 31.90 6.10
CA ARG A 6 -12.83 32.73 6.17
C ARG A 6 -11.61 32.02 5.61
N LEU A 7 -11.51 30.68 5.77
CA LEU A 7 -10.44 29.87 5.16
C LEU A 7 -10.60 29.79 3.62
N TYR A 8 -11.82 29.62 3.12
CA TYR A 8 -12.09 29.60 1.68
C TYR A 8 -11.82 30.93 0.98
N SER A 9 -12.11 32.06 1.62
CA SER A 9 -11.79 33.39 1.05
C SER A 9 -10.28 33.67 0.99
N ARG A 10 -9.49 33.07 1.88
CA ARG A 10 -8.04 33.25 1.95
C ARG A 10 -7.26 32.28 1.04
N TYR A 11 -7.89 31.15 0.67
CA TYR A 11 -7.30 30.11 -0.18
C TYR A 11 -8.35 29.58 -1.16
N PRO A 12 -8.55 30.25 -2.31
CA PRO A 12 -9.62 29.90 -3.27
C PRO A 12 -9.56 28.44 -3.77
N ASN A 13 -8.38 27.85 -3.85
CA ASN A 13 -8.19 26.45 -4.28
C ASN A 13 -8.39 25.42 -3.14
N LEU A 14 -8.62 25.87 -1.88
CA LEU A 14 -8.74 24.96 -0.74
C LEU A 14 -9.97 24.06 -0.86
N LYS A 15 -11.06 24.59 -1.40
CA LYS A 15 -12.31 23.83 -1.63
C LYS A 15 -12.09 22.70 -2.61
N ASP A 16 -11.38 22.96 -3.71
CA ASP A 16 -11.10 21.96 -4.74
C ASP A 16 -10.13 20.89 -4.22
N ILE A 17 -9.13 21.28 -3.46
CA ILE A 17 -8.19 20.37 -2.81
C ILE A 17 -8.91 19.47 -1.80
N LEU A 18 -9.76 20.04 -0.94
CA LEU A 18 -10.53 19.26 0.05
C LEU A 18 -11.53 18.33 -0.61
N HIS A 19 -12.21 18.80 -1.65
CA HIS A 19 -13.16 18.00 -2.41
C HIS A 19 -12.45 16.83 -3.13
N ASN A 20 -11.32 17.11 -3.79
CA ASN A 20 -10.52 16.09 -4.47
C ASN A 20 -9.95 15.06 -3.48
N SER A 21 -9.41 15.51 -2.35
CA SER A 21 -8.92 14.62 -1.28
C SER A 21 -10.05 13.80 -0.67
N GLY A 22 -11.25 14.37 -0.52
CA GLY A 22 -12.44 13.67 -0.06
C GLY A 22 -12.85 12.51 -0.97
N TRP A 23 -12.80 12.72 -2.29
CA TRP A 23 -13.06 11.66 -3.27
C TRP A 23 -12.04 10.53 -3.20
N LEU A 24 -10.76 10.84 -3.11
CA LEU A 24 -9.71 9.84 -2.98
C LEU A 24 -9.85 9.03 -1.69
N PHE A 25 -10.23 9.69 -0.59
CA PHE A 25 -10.44 9.05 0.69
C PHE A 25 -11.67 8.13 0.70
N PHE A 26 -12.80 8.63 0.18
CA PHE A 26 -14.01 7.84 0.03
C PHE A 26 -13.78 6.60 -0.84
N ASP A 27 -13.15 6.78 -2.01
CA ASP A 27 -12.77 5.69 -2.90
C ASP A 27 -11.97 4.60 -2.17
N ARG A 28 -10.96 5.02 -1.43
CA ARG A 28 -10.07 4.09 -0.73
C ARG A 28 -10.80 3.27 0.34
N ILE A 29 -11.62 3.92 1.18
CA ILE A 29 -12.40 3.23 2.22
C ILE A 29 -13.42 2.31 1.60
N PHE A 30 -14.14 2.81 0.62
CA PHE A 30 -15.22 2.08 -0.04
C PHE A 30 -14.69 0.82 -0.73
N ARG A 31 -13.66 0.94 -1.56
CA ARG A 31 -13.06 -0.22 -2.25
C ARG A 31 -12.43 -1.20 -1.28
N MET A 32 -11.83 -0.72 -0.21
CA MET A 32 -11.24 -1.59 0.80
C MET A 32 -12.32 -2.38 1.55
N GLY A 33 -13.41 -1.74 1.97
CA GLY A 33 -14.52 -2.41 2.64
C GLY A 33 -15.20 -3.44 1.73
N MET A 34 -15.66 -3.01 0.55
CA MET A 34 -16.29 -3.91 -0.42
C MET A 34 -15.34 -5.01 -0.92
N GLY A 35 -14.08 -4.67 -1.16
CA GLY A 35 -13.05 -5.64 -1.57
C GLY A 35 -12.76 -6.68 -0.50
N MET A 36 -12.83 -6.30 0.79
CA MET A 36 -12.73 -7.24 1.91
C MET A 36 -13.90 -8.22 1.92
N PHE A 37 -15.15 -7.73 1.84
CA PHE A 37 -16.34 -8.60 1.80
C PHE A 37 -16.30 -9.56 0.63
N LEU A 38 -16.03 -9.05 -0.56
CA LEU A 38 -15.93 -9.87 -1.77
C LEU A 38 -14.77 -10.87 -1.67
N GLY A 39 -13.62 -10.43 -1.15
CA GLY A 39 -12.45 -11.28 -0.95
C GLY A 39 -12.69 -12.42 0.03
N VAL A 40 -13.44 -12.17 1.11
CA VAL A 40 -13.89 -13.18 2.08
C VAL A 40 -14.83 -14.19 1.40
N TRP A 41 -15.78 -13.68 0.61
CA TRP A 41 -16.73 -14.56 -0.08
C TRP A 41 -16.06 -15.46 -1.11
N ILE A 42 -15.13 -14.91 -1.90
CA ILE A 42 -14.30 -15.68 -2.84
C ILE A 42 -13.45 -16.73 -2.10
N ALA A 43 -12.82 -16.36 -0.98
CA ALA A 43 -12.02 -17.30 -0.17
C ALA A 43 -12.85 -18.46 0.34
N ARG A 44 -14.02 -18.16 0.90
CA ARG A 44 -14.95 -19.16 1.43
C ARG A 44 -15.49 -20.11 0.36
N TYR A 45 -15.74 -19.56 -0.84
CA TYR A 45 -16.20 -20.32 -2.01
C TYR A 45 -15.13 -21.24 -2.58
N LEU A 46 -13.92 -20.71 -2.83
CA LEU A 46 -12.82 -21.45 -3.43
C LEU A 46 -12.17 -22.47 -2.48
N GLY A 47 -12.26 -22.25 -1.18
CA GLY A 47 -11.52 -22.99 -0.17
C GLY A 47 -10.03 -22.64 -0.11
N PRO A 48 -9.29 -23.15 0.91
CA PRO A 48 -7.92 -22.73 1.18
C PRO A 48 -6.96 -22.97 0.01
N ASP A 49 -7.00 -24.14 -0.64
CA ASP A 49 -6.07 -24.51 -1.72
C ASP A 49 -6.20 -23.59 -2.95
N SER A 50 -7.39 -23.54 -3.57
CA SER A 50 -7.61 -22.71 -4.76
C SER A 50 -7.46 -21.22 -4.49
N TYR A 51 -7.87 -20.78 -3.28
CA TYR A 51 -7.66 -19.42 -2.83
C TYR A 51 -6.17 -19.12 -2.59
N GLY A 52 -5.42 -20.11 -2.11
CA GLY A 52 -3.98 -20.04 -1.94
C GLY A 52 -3.26 -19.89 -3.27
N LYS A 53 -3.58 -20.72 -4.27
CA LYS A 53 -3.04 -20.63 -5.63
C LYS A 53 -3.27 -19.24 -6.21
N LEU A 54 -4.50 -18.73 -6.11
CA LEU A 54 -4.85 -17.39 -6.58
C LEU A 54 -4.00 -16.31 -5.90
N ASN A 55 -3.84 -16.36 -4.57
CA ASN A 55 -3.10 -15.35 -3.83
C ASN A 55 -1.58 -15.50 -4.00
N TYR A 56 -1.06 -16.71 -4.17
CA TYR A 56 0.34 -16.95 -4.56
C TYR A 56 0.66 -16.24 -5.89
N VAL A 57 -0.18 -16.44 -6.91
CA VAL A 57 -0.02 -15.78 -8.22
C VAL A 57 -0.11 -14.25 -8.08
N ILE A 58 -1.08 -13.75 -7.31
CA ILE A 58 -1.22 -12.31 -7.06
C ILE A 58 0.02 -11.75 -6.34
N ALA A 59 0.53 -12.43 -5.32
CA ALA A 59 1.72 -12.01 -4.60
C ALA A 59 2.97 -12.05 -5.50
N TYR A 60 3.13 -13.10 -6.29
CA TYR A 60 4.22 -13.25 -7.25
C TYR A 60 4.23 -12.13 -8.29
N ILE A 61 3.07 -11.87 -8.92
CA ILE A 61 2.92 -10.78 -9.88
C ILE A 61 3.05 -9.41 -9.21
N ALA A 62 2.67 -9.25 -7.94
CA ALA A 62 2.89 -8.00 -7.21
C ALA A 62 4.38 -7.74 -6.95
N LEU A 63 5.15 -8.77 -6.60
CA LEU A 63 6.61 -8.65 -6.41
C LEU A 63 7.31 -8.22 -7.69
N ILE A 64 7.06 -8.92 -8.78
CA ILE A 64 7.67 -8.58 -10.09
C ILE A 64 7.12 -7.25 -10.60
N GLY A 65 5.83 -7.00 -10.42
CA GLY A 65 5.17 -5.77 -10.83
C GLY A 65 5.63 -4.51 -10.08
N SER A 66 6.28 -4.66 -8.93
CA SER A 66 6.84 -3.52 -8.21
C SER A 66 7.92 -2.77 -8.99
N PHE A 67 8.59 -3.45 -9.93
CA PHE A 67 9.53 -2.83 -10.85
C PHE A 67 8.85 -1.98 -11.94
N THR A 68 7.59 -2.28 -12.31
CA THR A 68 6.94 -1.63 -13.46
C THR A 68 6.61 -0.16 -13.22
N ASN A 69 6.39 0.22 -11.96
CA ASN A 69 6.11 1.60 -11.58
C ASN A 69 7.33 2.52 -11.66
N LEU A 70 8.56 1.98 -11.61
CA LEU A 70 9.83 2.70 -11.67
C LEU A 70 9.96 3.83 -10.62
N GLY A 71 9.11 3.85 -9.58
CA GLY A 71 9.06 4.92 -8.58
C GLY A 71 8.62 6.28 -9.13
N LEU A 72 7.94 6.29 -10.28
CA LEU A 72 7.59 7.50 -11.03
C LEU A 72 6.42 8.29 -10.44
N ASP A 73 5.60 7.73 -9.56
CA ASP A 73 4.36 8.34 -9.05
C ASP A 73 4.51 9.82 -8.67
N GLY A 74 5.22 10.10 -7.60
CA GLY A 74 5.39 11.48 -7.10
C GLY A 74 6.29 12.33 -7.99
N VAL A 75 7.25 11.73 -8.70
CA VAL A 75 8.18 12.45 -9.59
C VAL A 75 7.42 13.01 -10.79
N VAL A 76 6.61 12.19 -11.46
CA VAL A 76 5.83 12.61 -12.63
C VAL A 76 4.81 13.68 -12.26
N VAL A 77 4.08 13.51 -11.15
CA VAL A 77 3.13 14.54 -10.67
C VAL A 77 3.84 15.86 -10.43
N ARG A 78 5.01 15.84 -9.77
CA ARG A 78 5.83 17.04 -9.52
C ARG A 78 6.23 17.73 -10.82
N GLU A 79 6.73 16.98 -11.81
CA GLU A 79 7.18 17.53 -13.09
C GLU A 79 6.00 18.09 -13.91
N LEU A 80 4.85 17.42 -13.92
CA LEU A 80 3.62 17.91 -14.59
C LEU A 80 3.10 19.24 -14.02
N ILE A 81 3.30 19.48 -12.72
CA ILE A 81 2.94 20.76 -12.08
C ILE A 81 3.93 21.86 -12.46
N LYS A 82 5.24 21.54 -12.50
CA LYS A 82 6.31 22.48 -12.80
C LYS A 82 6.34 22.89 -14.27
N GLU A 83 6.28 21.92 -15.19
CA GLU A 83 6.50 22.12 -16.63
C GLU A 83 5.20 21.95 -17.43
N LYS A 84 4.31 22.93 -17.30
CA LYS A 84 2.97 22.88 -17.92
C LYS A 84 2.99 22.78 -19.46
N THR A 85 4.00 23.30 -20.10
CA THR A 85 4.16 23.28 -21.59
C THR A 85 4.65 21.94 -22.12
N GLN A 86 5.32 21.14 -21.30
CA GLN A 86 5.91 19.85 -21.69
C GLN A 86 5.14 18.64 -21.16
N ARG A 87 3.89 18.84 -20.75
CA ARG A 87 3.05 17.76 -20.15
C ARG A 87 2.95 16.54 -21.05
N GLN A 88 2.77 16.75 -22.35
CA GLN A 88 2.64 15.68 -23.33
C GLN A 88 3.93 14.83 -23.39
N GLU A 89 5.09 15.48 -23.41
CA GLU A 89 6.38 14.79 -23.38
C GLU A 89 6.57 13.97 -22.10
N ILE A 90 6.24 14.55 -20.94
CA ILE A 90 6.37 13.89 -19.64
C ILE A 90 5.49 12.65 -19.59
N ILE A 91 4.21 12.74 -19.98
CA ILE A 91 3.28 11.62 -19.96
C ILE A 91 3.69 10.54 -20.95
N SER A 92 4.02 10.90 -22.19
CA SER A 92 4.43 9.95 -23.23
C SER A 92 5.72 9.21 -22.84
N THR A 93 6.70 9.94 -22.27
CA THR A 93 7.97 9.34 -21.81
C THR A 93 7.71 8.38 -20.63
N SER A 94 6.89 8.78 -19.65
CA SER A 94 6.57 7.96 -18.50
C SER A 94 5.77 6.71 -18.89
N PHE A 95 4.82 6.85 -19.84
CA PHE A 95 4.07 5.75 -20.41
C PHE A 95 4.99 4.73 -21.09
N LEU A 96 5.89 5.19 -21.95
CA LEU A 96 6.84 4.31 -22.65
C LEU A 96 7.76 3.58 -21.67
N LEU A 97 8.28 4.28 -20.66
CA LEU A 97 9.12 3.67 -19.61
C LEU A 97 8.39 2.58 -18.86
N GLN A 98 7.14 2.83 -18.41
CA GLN A 98 6.35 1.84 -17.69
C GLN A 98 5.90 0.68 -18.61
N LEU A 99 5.63 0.95 -19.89
CA LEU A 99 5.29 -0.10 -20.87
C LEU A 99 6.47 -1.04 -21.07
N ILE A 100 7.67 -0.50 -21.30
CA ILE A 100 8.91 -1.29 -21.45
C ILE A 100 9.16 -2.11 -20.17
N ALA A 101 9.08 -1.47 -19.00
CA ALA A 101 9.26 -2.15 -17.73
C ALA A 101 8.20 -3.25 -17.52
N GLY A 102 6.96 -3.02 -17.93
CA GLY A 102 5.87 -3.99 -17.90
C GLY A 102 6.13 -5.22 -18.76
N VAL A 103 6.64 -5.01 -20.00
CA VAL A 103 6.99 -6.10 -20.92
C VAL A 103 8.15 -6.93 -20.35
N PHE A 104 9.21 -6.28 -19.83
CA PHE A 104 10.33 -7.00 -19.20
C PHE A 104 9.90 -7.74 -17.94
N ALA A 105 9.08 -7.12 -17.10
CA ALA A 105 8.54 -7.75 -15.90
C ALA A 105 7.66 -8.95 -16.25
N TYR A 106 6.82 -8.86 -17.28
CA TYR A 106 6.01 -9.97 -17.77
C TYR A 106 6.89 -11.13 -18.29
N GLY A 107 7.86 -10.82 -19.14
CA GLY A 107 8.82 -11.82 -19.62
C GLY A 107 9.58 -12.51 -18.48
N GLY A 108 10.06 -11.72 -17.50
CA GLY A 108 10.69 -12.24 -16.30
C GLY A 108 9.77 -13.12 -15.46
N ALA A 109 8.49 -12.74 -15.30
CA ALA A 109 7.51 -13.53 -14.58
C ALA A 109 7.29 -14.92 -15.22
N ILE A 110 7.18 -14.97 -16.55
CA ILE A 110 6.99 -16.23 -17.28
C ILE A 110 8.24 -17.11 -17.22
N LEU A 111 9.43 -16.52 -17.31
CA LEU A 111 10.68 -17.26 -17.28
C LEU A 111 11.03 -17.84 -15.91
N LEU A 112 10.66 -17.13 -14.83
CA LEU A 112 11.00 -17.52 -13.46
C LEU A 112 10.03 -18.54 -12.86
N ILE A 113 8.75 -18.54 -13.23
CA ILE A 113 7.77 -19.42 -12.58
C ILE A 113 8.02 -20.91 -12.81
N PRO A 114 8.45 -21.39 -14.01
CA PRO A 114 8.80 -22.81 -14.19
C PRO A 114 10.03 -23.25 -13.37
N ILE A 115 10.89 -22.30 -13.00
CA ILE A 115 12.06 -22.59 -12.14
C ILE A 115 11.62 -22.73 -10.69
N LEU A 116 10.67 -21.89 -10.25
CA LEU A 116 10.15 -21.91 -8.89
C LEU A 116 9.18 -23.07 -8.63
N ARG A 117 8.36 -23.41 -9.64
CA ARG A 117 7.27 -24.43 -9.56
C ARG A 117 7.24 -25.25 -10.86
N PRO A 118 8.22 -26.16 -11.08
CA PRO A 118 8.43 -26.81 -12.38
C PRO A 118 7.28 -27.72 -12.82
N ASP A 119 6.58 -28.36 -11.89
CA ASP A 119 5.59 -29.38 -12.20
C ASP A 119 4.15 -28.88 -12.18
N GLU A 120 3.94 -27.55 -12.07
CA GLU A 120 2.62 -26.96 -11.91
C GLU A 120 2.16 -26.17 -13.15
N SER A 121 1.67 -26.90 -14.15
CA SER A 121 1.16 -26.30 -15.41
C SER A 121 0.02 -25.30 -15.18
N ASP A 122 -0.88 -25.56 -14.23
CA ASP A 122 -1.99 -24.67 -13.90
C ASP A 122 -1.49 -23.32 -13.38
N LEU A 123 -0.49 -23.36 -12.51
CA LEU A 123 0.13 -22.15 -11.96
C LEU A 123 0.83 -21.32 -13.04
N PHE A 124 1.50 -22.00 -13.99
CA PHE A 124 2.08 -21.34 -15.16
C PHE A 124 1.04 -20.56 -15.96
N TRP A 125 -0.09 -21.18 -16.28
CA TRP A 125 -1.17 -20.52 -17.02
C TRP A 125 -1.81 -19.37 -16.22
N MET A 126 -1.95 -19.53 -14.91
CA MET A 126 -2.41 -18.45 -14.03
C MET A 126 -1.46 -17.25 -14.08
N VAL A 127 -0.14 -17.48 -13.96
CA VAL A 127 0.89 -16.43 -14.06
C VAL A 127 0.90 -15.81 -15.45
N PHE A 128 0.77 -16.60 -16.50
CA PHE A 128 0.69 -16.12 -17.88
C PHE A 128 -0.46 -15.12 -18.04
N LEU A 129 -1.67 -15.44 -17.57
CA LEU A 129 -2.84 -14.57 -17.69
C LEU A 129 -2.72 -13.34 -16.78
N VAL A 130 -2.44 -13.52 -15.49
CA VAL A 130 -2.36 -12.41 -14.54
C VAL A 130 -1.18 -11.49 -14.87
N GLY A 131 -0.07 -12.07 -15.37
CA GLY A 131 1.11 -11.30 -15.76
C GLY A 131 0.87 -10.28 -16.87
N LEU A 132 -0.06 -10.52 -17.80
CA LEU A 132 -0.45 -9.53 -18.82
C LEU A 132 -0.89 -8.20 -18.21
N THR A 133 -1.44 -8.20 -17.00
CA THR A 133 -1.82 -6.99 -16.28
C THR A 133 -0.63 -6.05 -16.02
N LEU A 134 0.61 -6.58 -15.97
CA LEU A 134 1.83 -5.78 -15.81
C LEU A 134 2.05 -4.81 -16.97
N ILE A 135 1.70 -5.24 -18.18
CA ILE A 135 1.79 -4.42 -19.40
C ILE A 135 0.67 -3.36 -19.37
N PHE A 136 -0.55 -3.75 -18.99
CA PHE A 136 -1.69 -2.84 -18.97
C PHE A 136 -1.57 -1.72 -17.92
N ARG A 137 -0.79 -1.97 -16.84
CA ARG A 137 -0.54 -0.96 -15.79
C ARG A 137 0.14 0.30 -16.30
N ALA A 138 0.83 0.25 -17.43
CA ALA A 138 1.50 1.44 -17.99
C ALA A 138 0.54 2.61 -18.25
N VAL A 139 -0.73 2.34 -18.57
CA VAL A 139 -1.76 3.36 -18.76
C VAL A 139 -2.08 4.13 -17.46
N GLY A 140 -1.70 3.58 -16.31
CA GLY A 140 -1.84 4.23 -15.00
C GLY A 140 -1.12 5.58 -14.87
N VAL A 141 -0.17 5.88 -15.77
CA VAL A 141 0.45 7.22 -15.87
C VAL A 141 -0.58 8.34 -16.04
N ILE A 142 -1.74 8.03 -16.63
CA ILE A 142 -2.83 8.98 -16.79
C ILE A 142 -3.36 9.48 -15.42
N LYS A 143 -3.32 8.66 -14.37
CA LYS A 143 -3.69 9.08 -13.01
C LYS A 143 -2.85 10.26 -12.54
N TYR A 144 -1.54 10.22 -12.81
CA TYR A 144 -0.62 11.29 -12.41
C TYR A 144 -0.98 12.64 -13.05
N TRP A 145 -1.48 12.59 -14.30
CA TRP A 145 -1.99 13.79 -14.97
C TRP A 145 -3.22 14.34 -14.26
N TYR A 146 -4.19 13.48 -13.90
CA TYR A 146 -5.39 13.90 -13.16
C TYR A 146 -5.06 14.43 -11.77
N GLU A 147 -4.12 13.80 -11.07
CA GLU A 147 -3.63 14.26 -9.76
C GLU A 147 -2.97 15.63 -9.86
N ALA A 148 -2.10 15.83 -10.87
CA ALA A 148 -1.45 17.12 -11.12
C ALA A 148 -2.42 18.25 -11.46
N GLN A 149 -3.60 17.92 -12.04
CA GLN A 149 -4.67 18.88 -12.35
C GLN A 149 -5.70 19.04 -11.22
N VAL A 150 -5.57 18.30 -10.11
CA VAL A 150 -6.57 18.23 -9.01
C VAL A 150 -7.95 17.74 -9.51
N LEU A 151 -7.95 16.83 -10.47
CA LEU A 151 -9.14 16.29 -11.15
C LEU A 151 -9.34 14.80 -10.84
N SER A 152 -8.88 14.30 -9.69
CA SER A 152 -8.91 12.88 -9.34
C SER A 152 -10.29 12.25 -9.36
N LYS A 153 -11.37 13.03 -9.22
CA LYS A 153 -12.76 12.55 -9.28
C LYS A 153 -13.05 11.71 -10.53
N TYR A 154 -12.49 12.05 -11.68
CA TYR A 154 -12.79 11.37 -12.93
C TYR A 154 -12.27 9.93 -12.98
N PHE A 155 -11.01 9.72 -12.57
CA PHE A 155 -10.50 8.36 -12.53
C PHE A 155 -11.09 7.56 -11.37
N VAL A 156 -11.44 8.20 -10.25
CA VAL A 156 -12.14 7.55 -9.12
C VAL A 156 -13.51 7.03 -9.58
N TRP A 157 -14.27 7.81 -10.35
CA TRP A 157 -15.54 7.36 -10.91
C TRP A 157 -15.38 6.17 -11.87
N LEU A 158 -14.37 6.22 -12.76
CA LEU A 158 -14.06 5.12 -13.66
C LEU A 158 -13.73 3.84 -12.89
N GLU A 159 -12.81 3.93 -11.93
CA GLU A 159 -12.37 2.79 -11.13
C GLU A 159 -13.48 2.21 -10.27
N ASN A 160 -14.32 3.06 -9.66
CA ASN A 160 -15.47 2.57 -8.90
C ASN A 160 -16.52 1.91 -9.79
N GLY A 161 -16.80 2.48 -10.97
CA GLY A 161 -17.70 1.87 -11.94
C GLY A 161 -17.23 0.48 -12.36
N LEU A 162 -15.95 0.34 -12.71
CA LEU A 162 -15.35 -0.95 -13.04
C LEU A 162 -15.39 -1.91 -11.85
N PHE A 163 -15.03 -1.45 -10.66
CA PHE A 163 -15.06 -2.26 -9.44
C PHE A 163 -16.47 -2.83 -9.18
N PHE A 164 -17.53 -2.02 -9.31
CA PHE A 164 -18.91 -2.49 -9.12
C PHE A 164 -19.31 -3.54 -10.14
N VAL A 165 -19.05 -3.26 -11.42
CA VAL A 165 -19.41 -4.17 -12.51
C VAL A 165 -18.69 -5.52 -12.32
N PHE A 166 -17.38 -5.49 -12.11
CA PHE A 166 -16.58 -6.70 -11.97
C PHE A 166 -16.79 -7.41 -10.63
N SER A 167 -17.16 -6.70 -9.57
CA SER A 167 -17.63 -7.31 -8.32
C SER A 167 -18.94 -8.09 -8.54
N GLY A 168 -19.89 -7.52 -9.28
CA GLY A 168 -21.11 -8.22 -9.68
C GLY A 168 -20.83 -9.47 -10.50
N ILE A 169 -19.92 -9.40 -11.48
CA ILE A 169 -19.51 -10.57 -12.27
C ILE A 169 -18.87 -11.64 -11.37
N ARG A 170 -17.99 -11.27 -10.41
CA ARG A 170 -17.41 -12.24 -9.46
C ARG A 170 -18.45 -12.92 -8.58
N ILE A 171 -19.50 -12.18 -8.18
CA ILE A 171 -20.63 -12.77 -7.45
C ILE A 171 -21.38 -13.78 -8.34
N LEU A 172 -21.65 -13.44 -9.60
CA LEU A 172 -22.27 -14.36 -10.54
C LEU A 172 -21.43 -15.62 -10.77
N LEU A 173 -20.09 -15.51 -10.82
CA LEU A 173 -19.21 -16.69 -10.90
C LEU A 173 -19.34 -17.61 -9.68
N ILE A 174 -19.44 -17.05 -8.46
CA ILE A 174 -19.66 -17.81 -7.23
C ILE A 174 -21.01 -18.55 -7.30
N LEU A 175 -22.08 -17.86 -7.68
CA LEU A 175 -23.42 -18.43 -7.74
C LEU A 175 -23.58 -19.53 -8.79
N ASN A 176 -22.79 -19.48 -9.87
CA ASN A 176 -22.81 -20.47 -10.95
C ASN A 176 -21.72 -21.56 -10.84
N GLY A 177 -20.97 -21.62 -9.74
CA GLY A 177 -20.05 -22.71 -9.49
C GLY A 177 -18.75 -22.68 -10.32
N PHE A 178 -18.28 -21.51 -10.80
CA PHE A 178 -17.07 -21.41 -11.62
C PHE A 178 -15.78 -21.56 -10.81
N GLY A 179 -14.78 -22.23 -11.36
CA GLY A 179 -13.47 -22.44 -10.74
C GLY A 179 -12.56 -21.20 -10.74
N VAL A 180 -11.38 -21.32 -10.13
CA VAL A 180 -10.40 -20.23 -9.90
C VAL A 180 -9.98 -19.50 -11.18
N PHE A 181 -9.86 -20.20 -12.31
CA PHE A 181 -9.49 -19.60 -13.60
C PHE A 181 -10.49 -18.53 -14.08
N ALA A 182 -11.77 -18.71 -13.79
CA ALA A 182 -12.78 -17.70 -14.16
C ALA A 182 -12.54 -16.37 -13.42
N PHE A 183 -12.11 -16.41 -12.16
CA PHE A 183 -11.75 -15.20 -11.39
C PHE A 183 -10.51 -14.51 -11.96
N ILE A 184 -9.54 -15.29 -12.46
CA ILE A 184 -8.35 -14.76 -13.14
C ILE A 184 -8.74 -14.05 -14.43
N TRP A 185 -9.58 -14.69 -15.26
CA TRP A 185 -10.08 -14.08 -16.50
C TRP A 185 -10.84 -12.77 -16.25
N VAL A 186 -11.68 -12.75 -15.23
CA VAL A 186 -12.41 -11.53 -14.83
C VAL A 186 -11.43 -10.42 -14.43
N GLY A 187 -10.38 -10.72 -13.67
CA GLY A 187 -9.34 -9.74 -13.31
C GLY A 187 -8.55 -9.23 -14.52
N LEU A 188 -8.24 -10.11 -15.48
CA LEU A 188 -7.56 -9.74 -16.73
C LEU A 188 -8.45 -8.82 -17.60
N ILE A 189 -9.72 -9.19 -17.78
CA ILE A 189 -10.68 -8.40 -18.55
C ILE A 189 -10.92 -7.04 -17.90
N GLU A 190 -11.04 -6.98 -16.56
CA GLU A 190 -11.13 -5.73 -15.81
C GLU A 190 -9.93 -4.81 -16.08
N SER A 191 -8.70 -5.36 -16.02
CA SER A 191 -7.48 -4.62 -16.32
C SER A 191 -7.42 -4.14 -17.78
N PHE A 192 -7.88 -4.97 -18.70
CA PHE A 192 -7.95 -4.64 -20.13
C PHE A 192 -8.96 -3.52 -20.38
N ILE A 193 -10.15 -3.60 -19.81
CA ILE A 193 -11.18 -2.54 -19.94
C ILE A 193 -10.70 -1.25 -19.26
N SER A 194 -10.00 -1.35 -18.12
CA SER A 194 -9.37 -0.18 -17.47
C SER A 194 -8.41 0.56 -18.41
N LEU A 195 -7.61 -0.16 -19.21
CA LEU A 195 -6.71 0.43 -20.20
C LEU A 195 -7.48 1.31 -21.19
N PHE A 196 -8.59 0.81 -21.74
CA PHE A 196 -9.44 1.60 -22.65
C PHE A 196 -10.13 2.75 -21.91
N GLY A 197 -10.66 2.49 -20.73
CA GLY A 197 -11.32 3.52 -19.91
C GLY A 197 -10.40 4.71 -19.61
N TYR A 198 -9.17 4.47 -19.20
CA TYR A 198 -8.19 5.53 -18.98
C TYR A 198 -7.80 6.26 -20.26
N SER A 199 -7.62 5.52 -21.37
CA SER A 199 -7.26 6.12 -22.66
C SER A 199 -8.36 7.02 -23.18
N LEU A 200 -9.63 6.58 -23.09
CA LEU A 200 -10.80 7.37 -23.48
C LEU A 200 -10.96 8.61 -22.58
N LEU A 201 -10.80 8.44 -21.26
CA LEU A 201 -10.92 9.53 -20.31
C LEU A 201 -9.86 10.60 -20.57
N TYR A 202 -8.61 10.20 -20.87
CA TYR A 202 -7.53 11.11 -21.21
C TYR A 202 -7.78 11.84 -22.53
N LYS A 203 -8.27 11.11 -23.55
CA LYS A 203 -8.65 11.70 -24.85
C LYS A 203 -9.79 12.73 -24.70
N TYR A 204 -10.75 12.47 -23.83
CA TYR A 204 -11.85 13.40 -23.53
C TYR A 204 -11.35 14.76 -23.00
N HIS A 205 -10.25 14.77 -22.26
CA HIS A 205 -9.59 16.00 -21.78
C HIS A 205 -8.47 16.50 -22.70
N ASN A 206 -8.57 16.21 -24.00
CA ASN A 206 -7.62 16.62 -25.06
C ASN A 206 -6.19 16.08 -24.87
N GLY A 207 -6.01 15.02 -24.11
CA GLY A 207 -4.75 14.31 -24.00
C GLY A 207 -4.57 13.26 -25.11
N SER A 208 -3.31 12.92 -25.40
CA SER A 208 -2.96 11.84 -26.33
C SER A 208 -1.83 11.01 -25.75
N LEU A 209 -2.04 9.69 -25.68
CA LEU A 209 -0.97 8.74 -25.40
C LEU A 209 -0.26 8.41 -26.73
N SER A 210 0.75 9.19 -27.06
CA SER A 210 1.56 8.96 -28.24
C SER A 210 3.02 8.72 -27.85
N VAL A 211 3.55 7.55 -28.22
CA VAL A 211 4.96 7.19 -28.01
C VAL A 211 5.89 8.13 -28.76
N LEU A 212 5.39 8.78 -29.82
CA LEU A 212 6.16 9.71 -30.66
C LEU A 212 6.67 10.96 -29.94
N HIS A 213 6.05 11.32 -28.81
CA HIS A 213 6.48 12.45 -27.99
C HIS A 213 7.45 12.06 -26.85
N ALA A 214 7.83 10.78 -26.77
CA ALA A 214 8.76 10.33 -25.76
C ALA A 214 10.19 10.87 -26.04
N ASN A 215 10.87 11.29 -24.95
CA ASN A 215 12.20 11.89 -25.05
C ASN A 215 13.18 11.15 -24.13
N TRP A 216 14.30 10.67 -24.71
CA TRP A 216 15.32 9.94 -23.97
C TRP A 216 16.00 10.76 -22.86
N ARG A 217 16.22 12.05 -23.08
CA ARG A 217 16.79 12.94 -22.05
C ARG A 217 15.84 13.05 -20.85
N ARG A 218 14.55 13.20 -21.13
CA ARG A 218 13.49 13.21 -20.10
C ARG A 218 13.43 11.88 -19.36
N ALA A 219 13.49 10.77 -20.06
CA ALA A 219 13.50 9.43 -19.47
C ALA A 219 14.65 9.27 -18.46
N ARG A 220 15.86 9.67 -18.85
CA ARG A 220 17.04 9.63 -17.96
C ARG A 220 16.86 10.50 -16.71
N THR A 221 16.28 11.68 -16.86
CA THR A 221 16.01 12.59 -15.72
C THR A 221 15.00 11.99 -14.77
N LEU A 222 13.87 11.49 -15.27
CA LEU A 222 12.83 10.85 -14.46
C LEU A 222 13.37 9.64 -13.70
N LEU A 223 14.11 8.76 -14.36
CA LEU A 223 14.71 7.58 -13.72
C LEU A 223 15.76 7.94 -12.66
N ARG A 224 16.59 8.97 -12.94
CA ARG A 224 17.57 9.47 -11.97
C ARG A 224 16.89 10.01 -10.70
N ASP A 225 15.76 10.67 -10.85
CA ASP A 225 15.04 11.26 -9.72
C ASP A 225 14.20 10.23 -8.96
N SER A 226 13.79 9.13 -9.59
CA SER A 226 12.87 8.13 -9.03
C SER A 226 13.54 6.86 -8.49
N TRP A 227 14.80 6.56 -8.81
CA TRP A 227 15.43 5.28 -8.47
C TRP A 227 15.43 4.93 -6.97
N MET A 228 15.61 5.94 -6.09
CA MET A 228 15.53 5.70 -4.64
C MET A 228 14.11 5.35 -4.20
N LEU A 229 13.10 5.97 -4.82
CA LEU A 229 11.70 5.68 -4.56
C LEU A 229 11.33 4.28 -5.08
N LEU A 230 11.85 3.90 -6.25
CA LEU A 230 11.72 2.55 -6.79
C LEU A 230 12.26 1.51 -5.79
N LEU A 231 13.50 1.65 -5.34
CA LEU A 231 14.11 0.68 -4.42
C LEU A 231 13.39 0.64 -3.05
N SER A 232 12.95 1.78 -2.54
CA SER A 232 12.17 1.82 -1.29
C SER A 232 10.82 1.13 -1.46
N GLY A 233 10.11 1.42 -2.54
CA GLY A 233 8.83 0.78 -2.86
C GLY A 233 8.97 -0.73 -3.09
N LEU A 234 10.02 -1.14 -3.81
CA LEU A 234 10.36 -2.55 -4.00
C LEU A 234 10.56 -3.27 -2.66
N ALA A 235 11.43 -2.73 -1.79
CA ALA A 235 11.67 -3.31 -0.48
C ALA A 235 10.40 -3.45 0.35
N VAL A 236 9.51 -2.46 0.30
CA VAL A 236 8.20 -2.51 0.97
C VAL A 236 7.33 -3.65 0.42
N ILE A 237 7.19 -3.75 -0.91
CA ILE A 237 6.38 -4.81 -1.52
C ILE A 237 6.96 -6.19 -1.22
N VAL A 238 8.30 -6.33 -1.24
CA VAL A 238 8.95 -7.60 -0.90
C VAL A 238 8.58 -8.01 0.51
N TYR A 239 8.82 -7.19 1.54
CA TYR A 239 8.52 -7.63 2.90
C TYR A 239 7.02 -7.76 3.21
N MET A 240 6.14 -7.20 2.38
CA MET A 240 4.68 -7.38 2.51
C MET A 240 4.15 -8.63 1.78
N ARG A 241 4.89 -9.23 0.87
CA ARG A 241 4.39 -10.30 0.00
C ARG A 241 5.28 -11.53 -0.08
N ILE A 242 6.55 -11.42 0.33
CA ILE A 242 7.50 -12.54 0.23
C ILE A 242 7.11 -13.73 1.09
N ASP A 243 6.45 -13.50 2.23
CA ASP A 243 5.93 -14.54 3.11
C ASP A 243 5.02 -15.50 2.34
N GLN A 244 4.10 -14.99 1.49
CA GLN A 244 3.18 -15.81 0.70
C GLN A 244 3.94 -16.68 -0.32
N ILE A 245 5.01 -16.15 -0.90
CA ILE A 245 5.87 -16.91 -1.82
C ILE A 245 6.64 -17.99 -1.07
N MET A 246 7.27 -17.64 0.06
CA MET A 246 8.06 -18.58 0.85
C MET A 246 7.18 -19.68 1.47
N ILE A 247 5.99 -19.33 1.98
CA ILE A 247 5.00 -20.31 2.46
C ILE A 247 4.59 -21.24 1.31
N GLY A 248 4.28 -20.69 0.13
CA GLY A 248 3.91 -21.51 -1.04
C GLY A 248 5.00 -22.47 -1.46
N GLN A 249 6.28 -22.06 -1.39
CA GLN A 249 7.42 -22.92 -1.71
C GLN A 249 7.70 -24.01 -0.65
N MET A 250 7.46 -23.69 0.63
CA MET A 250 7.84 -24.56 1.75
C MET A 250 6.70 -25.44 2.26
N MET A 251 5.44 -25.00 2.10
CA MET A 251 4.26 -25.63 2.71
C MET A 251 3.12 -25.88 1.72
N GLY A 252 3.18 -25.31 0.51
CA GLY A 252 2.14 -25.47 -0.51
C GLY A 252 1.02 -24.40 -0.45
N ASP A 253 0.08 -24.54 -1.37
CA ASP A 253 -0.90 -23.48 -1.66
C ASP A 253 -1.98 -23.35 -0.58
N GLU A 254 -2.40 -24.44 0.04
CA GLU A 254 -3.37 -24.41 1.14
C GLU A 254 -2.88 -23.52 2.29
N ALA A 255 -1.61 -23.65 2.66
CA ALA A 255 -0.98 -22.82 3.69
C ALA A 255 -0.95 -21.33 3.31
N VAL A 256 -0.71 -21.02 2.02
CA VAL A 256 -0.81 -19.63 1.50
C VAL A 256 -2.22 -19.10 1.65
N GLY A 257 -3.23 -19.92 1.36
CA GLY A 257 -4.64 -19.53 1.49
C GLY A 257 -5.02 -19.17 2.92
N VAL A 258 -4.65 -20.04 3.86
CA VAL A 258 -4.90 -19.84 5.30
C VAL A 258 -4.17 -18.60 5.81
N TYR A 259 -2.87 -18.46 5.49
CA TYR A 259 -2.08 -17.29 5.87
C TYR A 259 -2.66 -15.98 5.32
N THR A 260 -3.03 -15.98 4.04
CA THR A 260 -3.60 -14.79 3.37
C THR A 260 -4.93 -14.36 3.98
N ALA A 261 -5.76 -15.30 4.44
CA ALA A 261 -7.01 -14.97 5.13
C ALA A 261 -6.76 -14.18 6.42
N ALA A 262 -5.76 -14.57 7.22
CA ALA A 262 -5.34 -13.83 8.41
C ALA A 262 -4.77 -12.45 8.07
N VAL A 263 -3.85 -12.40 7.12
CA VAL A 263 -3.19 -11.15 6.71
C VAL A 263 -4.18 -10.12 6.19
N LYS A 264 -5.19 -10.52 5.41
CA LYS A 264 -6.24 -9.60 4.92
C LYS A 264 -6.99 -8.91 6.04
N ILE A 265 -7.34 -9.62 7.12
CA ILE A 265 -8.01 -9.02 8.27
C ILE A 265 -7.06 -8.07 9.01
N SER A 266 -5.80 -8.45 9.13
CA SER A 266 -4.80 -7.63 9.83
C SER A 266 -4.43 -6.36 9.05
N GLU A 267 -4.22 -6.46 7.73
CA GLU A 267 -3.80 -5.33 6.89
C GLU A 267 -4.91 -4.29 6.66
N VAL A 268 -6.19 -4.67 6.82
CA VAL A 268 -7.29 -3.73 6.63
C VAL A 268 -7.18 -2.50 7.53
N TRP A 269 -6.56 -2.63 8.70
CA TRP A 269 -6.38 -1.52 9.65
C TRP A 269 -5.30 -0.52 9.26
N TYR A 270 -4.42 -0.85 8.27
CA TYR A 270 -3.28 -0.01 7.89
C TYR A 270 -3.70 1.30 7.21
N PHE A 271 -4.95 1.42 6.73
CA PHE A 271 -5.44 2.68 6.18
C PHE A 271 -5.56 3.78 7.26
N ILE A 272 -5.84 3.40 8.51
CA ILE A 272 -6.06 4.34 9.62
C ILE A 272 -4.83 5.24 9.83
N PRO A 273 -3.62 4.70 10.09
CA PRO A 273 -2.44 5.53 10.30
C PRO A 273 -2.08 6.36 9.08
N MET A 274 -2.26 5.84 7.86
CA MET A 274 -1.97 6.59 6.63
C MET A 274 -2.84 7.83 6.52
N THR A 275 -4.14 7.70 6.83
CA THR A 275 -5.11 8.80 6.78
C THR A 275 -4.81 9.85 7.84
N ILE A 276 -4.61 9.43 9.09
CA ILE A 276 -4.34 10.35 10.20
C ILE A 276 -3.03 11.10 9.96
N ALA A 277 -1.96 10.37 9.56
CA ALA A 277 -0.66 10.98 9.31
C ALA A 277 -0.69 11.98 8.15
N SER A 278 -1.45 11.71 7.07
CA SER A 278 -1.59 12.67 5.97
C SER A 278 -2.37 13.92 6.37
N SER A 279 -3.41 13.77 7.19
CA SER A 279 -4.22 14.90 7.68
C SER A 279 -3.46 15.82 8.64
N ILE A 280 -2.58 15.26 9.48
CA ILE A 280 -1.81 16.01 10.48
C ILE A 280 -0.52 16.60 9.89
N PHE A 281 -0.02 16.06 8.78
CA PHE A 281 1.27 16.43 8.20
C PHE A 281 1.46 17.95 7.96
N PRO A 282 0.49 18.70 7.40
CA PRO A 282 0.64 20.14 7.23
C PRO A 282 0.83 20.89 8.57
N ALA A 283 0.18 20.41 9.64
CA ALA A 283 0.34 21.00 10.96
C ALA A 283 1.73 20.71 11.57
N ILE A 284 2.31 19.54 11.27
CA ILE A 284 3.69 19.19 11.68
C ILE A 284 4.70 20.09 10.96
N LEU A 285 4.54 20.31 9.64
CA LEU A 285 5.41 21.19 8.86
C LEU A 285 5.39 22.62 9.40
N LYS A 286 4.21 23.18 9.64
CA LYS A 286 4.08 24.53 10.24
C LYS A 286 4.74 24.60 11.62
N ALA A 287 4.62 23.56 12.45
CA ALA A 287 5.27 23.56 13.75
C ALA A 287 6.80 23.64 13.66
N LYS A 288 7.40 23.00 12.65
CA LYS A 288 8.84 23.07 12.39
C LYS A 288 9.32 24.49 12.05
N GLU A 289 8.49 25.24 11.29
CA GLU A 289 8.78 26.65 10.96
C GLU A 289 8.80 27.55 12.20
N PHE A 290 7.96 27.24 13.22
CA PHE A 290 7.89 28.04 14.45
C PHE A 290 8.98 27.67 15.48
N SER A 291 9.16 26.36 15.74
CA SER A 291 10.07 25.91 16.79
C SER A 291 10.35 24.40 16.68
N GLN A 292 11.63 24.03 16.79
CA GLN A 292 12.04 22.61 16.87
C GLN A 292 11.34 21.90 18.03
N LYS A 293 11.19 22.56 19.18
CA LYS A 293 10.50 21.98 20.35
C LYS A 293 9.04 21.66 20.05
N LEU A 294 8.29 22.60 19.44
CA LEU A 294 6.89 22.39 19.08
C LEU A 294 6.74 21.27 18.03
N TYR A 295 7.66 21.20 17.09
CA TYR A 295 7.71 20.13 16.08
C TYR A 295 7.82 18.75 16.72
N LEU A 296 8.80 18.57 17.63
CA LEU A 296 9.01 17.30 18.32
C LEU A 296 7.86 16.94 19.27
N GLU A 297 7.27 17.94 19.95
CA GLU A 297 6.06 17.74 20.77
C GLU A 297 4.90 17.20 19.92
N ARG A 298 4.66 17.74 18.73
CA ARG A 298 3.60 17.25 17.81
C ARG A 298 3.89 15.86 17.27
N LEU A 299 5.15 15.57 16.94
CA LEU A 299 5.55 14.23 16.54
C LEU A 299 5.35 13.22 17.67
N SER A 300 5.73 13.55 18.89
CA SER A 300 5.53 12.70 20.07
C SER A 300 4.05 12.44 20.34
N LEU A 301 3.19 13.46 20.20
CA LEU A 301 1.74 13.29 20.32
C LEU A 301 1.20 12.36 19.23
N LEU A 302 1.65 12.52 17.98
CA LEU A 302 1.25 11.65 16.87
C LEU A 302 1.65 10.21 17.15
N HIS A 303 2.90 9.95 17.57
CA HIS A 303 3.36 8.58 17.86
C HIS A 303 2.59 7.95 19.03
N SER A 304 2.34 8.71 20.11
CA SER A 304 1.55 8.23 21.26
C SER A 304 0.12 7.89 20.88
N PHE A 305 -0.49 8.73 20.03
CA PHE A 305 -1.84 8.49 19.53
C PHE A 305 -1.90 7.26 18.61
N MET A 306 -0.93 7.11 17.71
CA MET A 306 -0.82 5.95 16.82
C MET A 306 -0.59 4.66 17.60
N PHE A 307 0.26 4.67 18.61
CA PHE A 307 0.51 3.52 19.47
C PHE A 307 -0.76 3.11 20.23
N LEU A 308 -1.48 4.06 20.82
CA LEU A 308 -2.74 3.80 21.52
C LEU A 308 -3.79 3.19 20.58
N LEU A 309 -3.97 3.76 19.38
CA LEU A 309 -4.91 3.22 18.40
C LEU A 309 -4.56 1.80 17.98
N ALA A 310 -3.27 1.53 17.75
CA ALA A 310 -2.82 0.19 17.39
C ALA A 310 -3.10 -0.82 18.51
N LEU A 311 -2.91 -0.46 19.79
CA LEU A 311 -3.25 -1.30 20.92
C LEU A 311 -4.76 -1.55 21.05
N ILE A 312 -5.59 -0.52 20.86
CA ILE A 312 -7.06 -0.64 20.86
C ILE A 312 -7.54 -1.65 19.81
N ILE A 313 -6.81 -1.79 18.70
CA ILE A 313 -7.10 -2.77 17.65
C ILE A 313 -6.48 -4.13 17.99
N ALA A 314 -5.20 -4.17 18.33
CA ALA A 314 -4.45 -5.42 18.47
C ALA A 314 -4.94 -6.26 19.67
N ILE A 315 -5.22 -5.64 20.81
CA ILE A 315 -5.63 -6.37 22.01
C ILE A 315 -6.97 -7.12 21.79
N PRO A 316 -8.09 -6.47 21.40
CA PRO A 316 -9.32 -7.19 21.14
C PRO A 316 -9.18 -8.23 20.02
N MET A 317 -8.46 -7.87 18.92
CA MET A 317 -8.27 -8.77 17.79
C MET A 317 -7.50 -10.04 18.15
N THR A 318 -6.60 -9.99 19.15
CA THR A 318 -5.90 -11.19 19.64
C THR A 318 -6.87 -12.21 20.21
N PHE A 319 -7.88 -11.76 20.99
CA PHE A 319 -8.88 -12.65 21.60
C PHE A 319 -10.01 -13.02 20.64
N LEU A 320 -10.32 -12.15 19.70
CA LEU A 320 -11.42 -12.33 18.74
C LEU A 320 -10.96 -12.98 17.42
N SER A 321 -9.66 -13.30 17.27
CA SER A 321 -9.09 -13.83 16.03
C SER A 321 -9.78 -15.10 15.54
N ASP A 322 -9.94 -16.11 16.40
CA ASP A 322 -10.59 -17.37 16.04
C ASP A 322 -12.07 -17.19 15.68
N PRO A 323 -12.93 -16.55 16.51
CA PRO A 323 -14.33 -16.32 16.13
C PRO A 323 -14.47 -15.47 14.87
N ILE A 324 -13.62 -14.46 14.64
CA ILE A 324 -13.64 -13.65 13.43
C ILE A 324 -13.30 -14.50 12.19
N ILE A 325 -12.24 -15.30 12.25
CA ILE A 325 -11.87 -16.17 11.11
C ILE A 325 -12.97 -17.17 10.80
N ARG A 326 -13.52 -17.87 11.81
CA ARG A 326 -14.59 -18.84 11.63
C ARG A 326 -15.86 -18.18 11.06
N MET A 327 -16.23 -17.02 11.57
CA MET A 327 -17.39 -16.27 11.11
C MET A 327 -17.25 -15.83 9.64
N PHE A 328 -16.12 -15.25 9.28
CA PHE A 328 -15.91 -14.70 7.93
C PHE A 328 -15.49 -15.76 6.91
N PHE A 329 -14.48 -16.58 7.20
CA PHE A 329 -13.87 -17.52 6.25
C PHE A 329 -14.39 -18.97 6.39
N GLY A 330 -14.97 -19.32 7.56
CA GLY A 330 -15.46 -20.66 7.86
C GLY A 330 -14.40 -21.61 8.44
N GLU A 331 -14.82 -22.83 8.82
CA GLU A 331 -13.98 -23.80 9.54
C GLU A 331 -12.72 -24.23 8.78
N LYS A 332 -12.77 -24.29 7.44
CA LYS A 332 -11.63 -24.67 6.61
C LYS A 332 -10.42 -23.75 6.78
N PHE A 333 -10.62 -22.54 7.28
CA PHE A 333 -9.59 -21.54 7.54
C PHE A 333 -9.27 -21.36 9.02
N SER A 334 -9.71 -22.28 9.91
CA SER A 334 -9.60 -22.12 11.37
C SER A 334 -8.18 -21.83 11.85
N GLU A 335 -7.14 -22.42 11.22
CA GLU A 335 -5.74 -22.16 11.57
C GLU A 335 -5.32 -20.70 11.35
N ALA A 336 -6.01 -19.94 10.49
CA ALA A 336 -5.77 -18.52 10.26
C ALA A 336 -6.03 -17.68 11.51
N GLY A 337 -6.85 -18.17 12.47
CA GLY A 337 -7.10 -17.47 13.73
C GLY A 337 -5.82 -17.27 14.54
N ALA A 338 -5.03 -18.32 14.72
CA ALA A 338 -3.76 -18.23 15.45
C ALA A 338 -2.72 -17.34 14.70
N VAL A 339 -2.74 -17.36 13.35
CA VAL A 339 -1.89 -16.48 12.53
C VAL A 339 -2.32 -15.02 12.73
N LEU A 340 -3.63 -14.74 12.70
CA LEU A 340 -4.17 -13.38 12.91
C LEU A 340 -3.82 -12.84 14.30
N ALA A 341 -3.94 -13.67 15.35
CA ALA A 341 -3.60 -13.31 16.73
C ALA A 341 -2.13 -12.84 16.87
N ILE A 342 -1.23 -13.40 16.06
CA ILE A 342 0.18 -12.99 16.02
C ILE A 342 0.38 -11.78 15.09
N HIS A 343 -0.11 -11.90 13.86
CA HIS A 343 0.17 -10.91 12.80
C HIS A 343 -0.39 -9.52 13.11
N ILE A 344 -1.50 -9.42 13.85
CA ILE A 344 -2.12 -8.13 14.19
C ILE A 344 -1.18 -7.21 14.98
N TRP A 345 -0.20 -7.77 15.73
CA TRP A 345 0.79 -7.01 16.47
C TRP A 345 1.80 -6.30 15.58
N ALA A 346 1.97 -6.74 14.32
CA ALA A 346 2.74 -6.00 13.31
C ALA A 346 2.15 -4.61 13.07
N GLY A 347 0.83 -4.47 13.24
CA GLY A 347 0.11 -3.20 13.12
C GLY A 347 0.70 -2.10 14.01
N ILE A 348 1.16 -2.41 15.23
CA ILE A 348 1.78 -1.41 16.13
C ILE A 348 2.96 -0.75 15.43
N PHE A 349 3.85 -1.55 14.85
CA PHE A 349 5.05 -1.05 14.20
C PHE A 349 4.74 -0.37 12.86
N VAL A 350 3.72 -0.83 12.13
CA VAL A 350 3.22 -0.14 10.94
C VAL A 350 2.68 1.25 11.29
N PHE A 351 1.88 1.38 12.35
CA PHE A 351 1.34 2.67 12.81
C PHE A 351 2.47 3.64 13.20
N LEU A 352 3.45 3.15 13.98
CA LEU A 352 4.62 3.94 14.35
C LEU A 352 5.49 4.28 13.14
N GLY A 353 5.66 3.35 12.20
CA GLY A 353 6.42 3.54 10.97
C GLY A 353 5.83 4.61 10.06
N VAL A 354 4.49 4.63 9.91
CA VAL A 354 3.77 5.65 9.16
C VAL A 354 3.91 7.03 9.81
N ALA A 355 3.85 7.12 11.14
CA ALA A 355 4.12 8.36 11.85
C ALA A 355 5.57 8.85 11.63
N SER A 356 6.53 7.93 11.71
CA SER A 356 7.96 8.23 11.49
C SER A 356 8.27 8.66 10.06
N SER A 357 7.57 8.14 9.05
CA SER A 357 7.75 8.56 7.65
C SER A 357 7.50 10.06 7.46
N ARG A 358 6.67 10.70 8.31
CA ARG A 358 6.50 12.17 8.30
C ARG A 358 7.75 12.91 8.74
N TYR A 359 8.49 12.36 9.70
CA TYR A 359 9.79 12.89 10.09
C TYR A 359 10.81 12.76 8.95
N TYR A 360 10.93 11.57 8.33
CA TYR A 360 11.85 11.36 7.22
C TYR A 360 11.60 12.32 6.05
N LEU A 361 10.32 12.58 5.74
CA LEU A 361 9.94 13.54 4.71
C LEU A 361 10.31 14.98 5.12
N THR A 362 10.01 15.37 6.35
CA THR A 362 10.25 16.73 6.87
C THR A 362 11.75 17.05 6.99
N GLU A 363 12.57 16.03 7.36
CA GLU A 363 14.03 16.15 7.48
C GLU A 363 14.78 15.87 6.17
N ASN A 364 14.03 15.61 5.07
CA ASN A 364 14.61 15.29 3.76
C ASN A 364 15.63 14.14 3.82
N LEU A 365 15.21 13.00 4.37
CA LEU A 365 16.04 11.80 4.60
C LEU A 365 15.62 10.61 3.70
N PRO A 366 15.59 10.73 2.36
CA PRO A 366 15.13 9.65 1.47
C PRO A 366 16.01 8.39 1.55
N LYS A 367 17.32 8.54 1.75
CA LYS A 367 18.23 7.41 1.97
C LYS A 367 17.92 6.65 3.26
N GLY A 368 17.53 7.37 4.30
CA GLY A 368 17.12 6.74 5.58
C GLY A 368 15.88 5.88 5.40
N GLU A 369 14.87 6.36 4.69
CA GLU A 369 13.65 5.61 4.36
C GLU A 369 13.97 4.35 3.54
N LEU A 370 14.87 4.46 2.55
CA LEU A 370 15.34 3.31 1.76
C LEU A 370 16.02 2.26 2.64
N TYR A 371 17.00 2.64 3.45
CA TYR A 371 17.75 1.71 4.29
C TYR A 371 16.86 1.04 5.34
N LYS A 372 15.91 1.77 5.91
CA LYS A 372 14.88 1.26 6.80
C LYS A 372 14.07 0.15 6.12
N SER A 373 13.58 0.40 4.92
CA SER A 373 12.80 -0.58 4.15
C SER A 373 13.62 -1.82 3.77
N ILE A 374 14.88 -1.63 3.37
CA ILE A 374 15.80 -2.75 3.08
C ILE A 374 16.07 -3.58 4.35
N SER A 375 16.29 -2.94 5.50
CA SER A 375 16.52 -3.69 6.75
C SER A 375 15.33 -4.57 7.13
N GLY A 376 14.10 -4.06 6.99
CA GLY A 376 12.88 -4.84 7.19
C GLY A 376 12.77 -6.00 6.21
N CYS A 377 13.02 -5.74 4.93
CA CYS A 377 12.99 -6.75 3.88
C CYS A 377 13.97 -7.91 4.16
N LEU A 378 15.23 -7.60 4.42
CA LEU A 378 16.24 -8.60 4.72
C LEU A 378 15.91 -9.39 5.99
N THR A 379 15.49 -8.71 7.05
CA THR A 379 15.07 -9.36 8.29
C THR A 379 13.90 -10.31 8.05
N ASN A 380 12.91 -9.90 7.26
CA ASN A 380 11.74 -10.73 6.96
C ASN A 380 12.13 -12.00 6.18
N ILE A 381 12.93 -11.87 5.13
CA ILE A 381 13.40 -13.02 4.33
C ILE A 381 14.20 -14.01 5.20
N ILE A 382 15.15 -13.48 5.97
CA ILE A 382 16.00 -14.31 6.84
C ILE A 382 15.14 -15.05 7.89
N LEU A 383 14.27 -14.33 8.57
CA LEU A 383 13.41 -14.93 9.60
C LEU A 383 12.42 -15.93 9.02
N ASN A 384 11.82 -15.64 7.87
CA ASN A 384 10.93 -16.59 7.19
C ASN A 384 11.67 -17.89 6.84
N TYR A 385 12.89 -17.79 6.33
CA TYR A 385 13.69 -18.97 5.99
C TYR A 385 13.91 -19.90 7.18
N PHE A 386 14.12 -19.34 8.38
CA PHE A 386 14.32 -20.14 9.59
C PHE A 386 13.02 -20.49 10.30
N LEU A 387 12.02 -19.59 10.36
CA LEU A 387 10.84 -19.79 11.20
C LEU A 387 9.73 -20.58 10.50
N ILE A 388 9.59 -20.50 9.17
CA ILE A 388 8.55 -21.25 8.45
C ILE A 388 8.75 -22.77 8.63
N PRO A 389 9.95 -23.35 8.48
CA PRO A 389 10.14 -24.80 8.64
C PRO A 389 9.79 -25.32 10.05
N TYR A 390 9.96 -24.51 11.11
CA TYR A 390 9.72 -24.94 12.49
C TYR A 390 8.33 -24.59 13.00
N TYR A 391 7.76 -23.46 12.59
CA TYR A 391 6.51 -22.91 13.13
C TYR A 391 5.42 -22.75 12.06
N GLY A 392 5.68 -23.17 10.82
CA GLY A 392 4.73 -23.08 9.72
C GLY A 392 4.32 -21.63 9.44
N ILE A 393 3.04 -21.45 9.09
CA ILE A 393 2.46 -20.13 8.81
C ILE A 393 2.51 -19.16 10.00
N LYS A 394 2.54 -19.67 11.25
CA LYS A 394 2.75 -18.85 12.44
C LYS A 394 4.17 -18.26 12.47
N GLY A 395 5.15 -19.04 11.98
CA GLY A 395 6.53 -18.57 11.82
C GLY A 395 6.63 -17.34 10.89
N ALA A 396 5.91 -17.36 9.78
CA ALA A 396 5.83 -16.21 8.89
C ALA A 396 5.20 -14.97 9.56
N ALA A 397 4.13 -15.16 10.34
CA ALA A 397 3.53 -14.07 11.11
C ALA A 397 4.50 -13.47 12.14
N ILE A 398 5.27 -14.31 12.85
CA ILE A 398 6.30 -13.86 13.79
C ILE A 398 7.41 -13.09 13.04
N ALA A 399 7.87 -13.63 11.90
CA ALA A 399 8.86 -12.96 11.05
C ALA A 399 8.39 -11.56 10.63
N THR A 400 7.13 -11.42 10.24
CA THR A 400 6.54 -10.13 9.88
C THR A 400 6.50 -9.16 11.05
N VAL A 401 6.10 -9.59 12.26
CA VAL A 401 6.10 -8.73 13.46
C VAL A 401 7.51 -8.23 13.76
N ILE A 402 8.50 -9.12 13.75
CA ILE A 402 9.89 -8.76 14.06
C ILE A 402 10.48 -7.85 12.96
N SER A 403 10.23 -8.14 11.69
CA SER A 403 10.74 -7.33 10.59
C SER A 403 10.14 -5.92 10.58
N GLN A 404 8.85 -5.79 10.92
CA GLN A 404 8.20 -4.49 11.09
C GLN A 404 8.77 -3.72 12.28
N PHE A 405 9.06 -4.39 13.41
CA PHE A 405 9.76 -3.78 14.53
C PHE A 405 11.15 -3.28 14.13
N VAL A 406 11.94 -4.11 13.44
CA VAL A 406 13.29 -3.73 12.97
C VAL A 406 13.20 -2.54 12.02
N ALA A 407 12.35 -2.60 11.00
CA ALA A 407 12.20 -1.53 10.02
C ALA A 407 11.69 -0.23 10.63
N SER A 408 10.61 -0.29 11.42
CA SER A 408 9.90 0.90 11.84
C SER A 408 10.45 1.52 13.13
N THR A 409 11.13 0.75 13.97
CA THR A 409 11.58 1.20 15.29
C THR A 409 13.09 1.04 15.47
N LEU A 410 13.61 -0.18 15.41
CA LEU A 410 15.01 -0.45 15.76
C LEU A 410 15.99 0.27 14.81
N PHE A 411 15.67 0.31 13.51
CA PHE A 411 16.50 0.99 12.51
C PHE A 411 16.71 2.48 12.84
N ASN A 412 15.74 3.15 13.45
CA ASN A 412 15.86 4.56 13.84
C ASN A 412 17.00 4.82 14.85
N LEU A 413 17.44 3.79 15.59
CA LEU A 413 18.57 3.89 16.52
C LEU A 413 19.93 3.96 15.81
N LEU A 414 20.04 3.35 14.60
CA LEU A 414 21.32 3.21 13.88
C LEU A 414 21.82 4.54 13.30
N LEU A 415 20.93 5.39 12.82
CA LEU A 415 21.29 6.66 12.20
C LEU A 415 21.20 7.79 13.23
N LYS A 416 22.29 8.56 13.40
CA LYS A 416 22.33 9.69 14.37
C LYS A 416 21.16 10.66 14.22
N ARG A 417 20.74 10.94 12.96
CA ARG A 417 19.65 11.87 12.66
C ARG A 417 18.25 11.33 12.99
N THR A 418 18.08 10.02 13.16
CA THR A 418 16.77 9.40 13.45
C THR A 418 16.66 8.87 14.88
N ARG A 419 17.74 8.92 15.68
CA ARG A 419 17.72 8.49 17.09
C ARG A 419 16.65 9.19 17.93
N GLU A 420 16.39 10.46 17.64
CA GLU A 420 15.34 11.23 18.31
C GLU A 420 13.97 10.60 18.12
N ILE A 421 13.67 10.10 16.89
CA ILE A 421 12.43 9.37 16.61
C ILE A 421 12.36 8.05 17.37
N PHE A 422 13.47 7.32 17.49
CA PHE A 422 13.51 6.10 18.30
C PHE A 422 13.10 6.38 19.75
N PHE A 423 13.63 7.42 20.38
CA PHE A 423 13.25 7.79 21.75
C PHE A 423 11.79 8.27 21.84
N ILE A 424 11.29 9.01 20.85
CA ILE A 424 9.89 9.40 20.77
C ILE A 424 8.99 8.16 20.69
N GLN A 425 9.38 7.14 19.91
CA GLN A 425 8.65 5.87 19.83
C GLN A 425 8.67 5.11 21.16
N LEU A 426 9.79 5.06 21.85
CA LEU A 426 9.86 4.47 23.19
C LEU A 426 8.98 5.22 24.20
N GLU A 427 8.99 6.56 24.16
CA GLU A 427 8.10 7.37 24.99
C GLU A 427 6.61 7.14 24.69
N SER A 428 6.27 6.78 23.45
CA SER A 428 4.88 6.53 23.04
C SER A 428 4.27 5.31 23.73
N ILE A 429 5.08 4.39 24.23
CA ILE A 429 4.62 3.26 25.07
C ILE A 429 3.92 3.79 26.34
N PHE A 430 4.38 4.93 26.85
CA PHE A 430 3.78 5.63 27.99
C PHE A 430 2.67 6.60 27.51
N PHE A 431 1.76 6.12 26.67
CA PHE A 431 0.72 6.92 25.99
C PHE A 431 -0.16 7.74 26.94
N TRP A 432 -0.30 7.36 28.22
CA TRP A 432 -1.02 8.14 29.22
C TRP A 432 -0.41 9.52 29.46
N ARG A 433 0.90 9.73 29.22
CA ARG A 433 1.55 11.03 29.25
C ARG A 433 1.03 11.98 28.16
N MET A 434 0.43 11.46 27.10
CA MET A 434 -0.23 12.23 26.06
C MET A 434 -1.34 13.11 26.65
N PHE A 435 -2.15 12.57 27.54
CA PHE A 435 -3.25 13.30 28.17
C PHE A 435 -2.76 14.48 29.01
N SER A 436 -1.66 14.34 29.73
CA SER A 436 -1.05 15.45 30.48
C SER A 436 -0.50 16.54 29.55
N ARG A 437 0.14 16.14 28.43
CA ARG A 437 0.65 17.07 27.41
C ARG A 437 -0.50 17.82 26.68
N LEU A 438 -1.59 17.15 26.36
CA LEU A 438 -2.78 17.78 25.77
C LEU A 438 -3.41 18.80 26.73
N ASN A 439 -3.48 18.50 28.02
CA ASN A 439 -3.96 19.45 29.02
C ASN A 439 -3.04 20.69 29.15
N GLN A 440 -1.72 20.48 29.09
CA GLN A 440 -0.77 21.61 29.09
C GLN A 440 -0.91 22.49 27.84
N LEU A 441 -1.09 21.89 26.65
CA LEU A 441 -1.32 22.64 25.41
C LEU A 441 -2.63 23.41 25.45
N ARG A 442 -3.71 22.79 25.93
CA ARG A 442 -5.00 23.48 26.13
C ARG A 442 -4.88 24.69 27.06
N ASN A 443 -4.18 24.52 28.18
CA ASN A 443 -4.00 25.60 29.16
C ASN A 443 -3.12 26.73 28.63
N ARG A 444 -2.17 26.46 27.74
CA ARG A 444 -1.40 27.51 27.03
C ARG A 444 -2.28 28.30 26.04
N LEU A 445 -3.05 27.58 25.23
CA LEU A 445 -3.97 28.21 24.26
C LEU A 445 -5.04 29.07 24.92
N LEU A 446 -5.48 28.73 26.16
CA LEU A 446 -6.41 29.52 26.94
C LEU A 446 -5.78 30.74 27.65
N LYS A 447 -4.43 30.77 27.75
CA LYS A 447 -3.71 31.92 28.31
C LYS A 447 -3.27 32.94 27.27
N ASP A 448 -3.12 32.48 26.00
CA ASP A 448 -2.65 33.30 24.87
C ASP A 448 -3.80 33.83 23.98
N GLY A 449 -5.07 33.53 24.29
CA GLY A 449 -6.31 34.04 23.67
C GLY A 449 -7.16 34.81 24.65
#